data_a534e9a94629ecb78b4704d40b5a3a33
#
_entry.id   a534e9a94629ecb78b4704d40b5a3a33
#
_cell.length_a   1.000
_cell.length_b   1.000
_cell.length_c   1.000
_cell.angle_alpha   90.00
_cell.angle_beta   90.00
_cell.angle_gamma   90.00
#
_symmetry.space_group_name_H-M   'P 1'
#
loop_
_entity.id
_entity.type
_entity.pdbx_description
1 polymer ?
#
loop_
_entity_poly.entity_id
_entity_poly.type
_entity_poly.pdbx_seq_one_letter_code
_entity_poly.pdbx_strand_id
1 'polypeptide(L)'
;MRDEPTFVEHVRRDLLDVRWPEPQEIRARARRRSQRRIVVSTVVLALAGVSAVAVAAPRTSPPLVQPAASASPTRHEITTDALLQPADLPEPVYVQLSQAGLGEPVRLDDTLGRCRTSQGQSDGWQMSILSRSQTLMRKATQGVLVPGDALAMQDLFRLEPQTARQLFTSLDDLVAPCAEWRSVEQWGLAGTETVDSTHTVEVIHRWAVVQRGFAGDDAAILRDTFTAARDVQTGQTFGNAPPPTLLAIVRVGDTVSLLRIADGGTEAKLRQLAVAAAARMCAAANPAC
;
A
#
# COMPACT_ATOMS: atom_id res chain seq x y z
N MET A 1 -43.64 -17.23 24.03
CA MET A 1 -42.76 -16.43 23.17
C MET A 1 -41.39 -16.43 23.86
N ARG A 2 -40.39 -17.06 23.29
CA ARG A 2 -39.01 -17.01 23.81
C ARG A 2 -38.34 -15.82 23.13
N ASP A 3 -37.94 -14.83 23.94
CA ASP A 3 -37.14 -13.71 23.46
C ASP A 3 -35.79 -14.24 23.01
N GLU A 4 -35.56 -14.31 21.69
CA GLU A 4 -34.24 -14.57 21.13
C GLU A 4 -33.38 -13.34 21.38
N PRO A 5 -32.21 -13.47 22.02
CA PRO A 5 -31.32 -12.33 22.23
C PRO A 5 -30.87 -11.76 20.89
N THR A 6 -30.94 -10.45 20.75
CA THR A 6 -30.53 -9.76 19.53
C THR A 6 -29.05 -9.98 19.26
N PHE A 7 -28.63 -9.93 17.97
CA PHE A 7 -27.21 -10.08 17.55
C PHE A 7 -26.27 -9.17 18.36
N VAL A 8 -26.71 -7.98 18.72
CA VAL A 8 -25.95 -7.01 19.53
C VAL A 8 -25.68 -7.55 20.97
N GLU A 9 -26.64 -8.24 21.58
CA GLU A 9 -26.45 -8.84 22.90
C GLU A 9 -25.51 -10.04 22.85
N HIS A 10 -25.51 -10.81 21.76
CA HIS A 10 -24.54 -11.90 21.54
C HIS A 10 -23.12 -11.35 21.42
N VAL A 11 -22.89 -10.37 20.55
CA VAL A 11 -21.58 -9.73 20.35
C VAL A 11 -21.08 -9.08 21.66
N ARG A 12 -21.98 -8.42 22.40
CA ARG A 12 -21.63 -7.80 23.67
C ARG A 12 -21.22 -8.84 24.73
N ARG A 13 -21.87 -10.00 24.76
CA ARG A 13 -21.53 -11.10 25.68
C ARG A 13 -20.19 -11.72 25.34
N ASP A 14 -19.93 -11.96 24.05
CA ASP A 14 -18.66 -12.52 23.58
C ASP A 14 -17.48 -11.56 23.85
N LEU A 15 -17.68 -10.25 23.75
CA LEU A 15 -16.67 -9.25 24.07
C LEU A 15 -16.37 -9.15 25.57
N LEU A 16 -17.31 -9.46 26.46
CA LEU A 16 -17.10 -9.48 27.91
C LEU A 16 -16.24 -10.67 28.36
N ASP A 17 -16.25 -11.76 27.60
CA ASP A 17 -15.44 -12.97 27.88
C ASP A 17 -14.02 -12.90 27.27
N VAL A 18 -13.72 -11.88 26.45
CA VAL A 18 -12.38 -11.67 25.88
C VAL A 18 -11.42 -11.19 26.96
N ARG A 19 -10.62 -12.10 27.48
CA ARG A 19 -9.56 -11.79 28.44
C ARG A 19 -8.36 -11.18 27.70
N TRP A 20 -8.25 -9.88 27.71
CA TRP A 20 -7.10 -9.19 27.14
C TRP A 20 -5.84 -9.52 27.93
N PRO A 21 -4.74 -9.95 27.31
CA PRO A 21 -3.49 -10.18 28.00
C PRO A 21 -2.98 -8.85 28.59
N GLU A 22 -2.43 -8.92 29.80
CA GLU A 22 -1.90 -7.73 30.45
C GLU A 22 -0.80 -7.06 29.60
N PRO A 23 -0.71 -5.72 29.61
CA PRO A 23 0.31 -4.99 28.83
C PRO A 23 1.74 -5.47 29.10
N GLN A 24 2.00 -6.02 30.29
CA GLN A 24 3.28 -6.59 30.66
C GLN A 24 3.57 -7.92 29.95
N GLU A 25 2.57 -8.76 29.71
CA GLU A 25 2.72 -10.00 28.94
C GLU A 25 3.00 -9.74 27.47
N ILE A 26 2.34 -8.73 26.90
CA ILE A 26 2.58 -8.31 25.50
C ILE A 26 4.03 -7.83 25.35
N ARG A 27 4.52 -7.01 26.29
CA ARG A 27 5.92 -6.52 26.30
C ARG A 27 6.92 -7.67 26.48
N ALA A 28 6.62 -8.65 27.35
CA ALA A 28 7.47 -9.82 27.56
C ALA A 28 7.57 -10.70 26.31
N ARG A 29 6.46 -10.91 25.57
CA ARG A 29 6.45 -11.64 24.30
C ARG A 29 7.25 -10.91 23.22
N ALA A 30 7.12 -9.59 23.13
CA ALA A 30 7.89 -8.77 22.20
C ALA A 30 9.41 -8.86 22.48
N ARG A 31 9.82 -8.76 23.74
CA ARG A 31 11.24 -8.91 24.14
C ARG A 31 11.80 -10.29 23.82
N ARG A 32 11.05 -11.38 24.06
CA ARG A 32 11.50 -12.75 23.71
C ARG A 32 11.67 -12.95 22.21
N ARG A 33 10.83 -12.32 21.36
CA ARG A 33 10.98 -12.36 19.91
C ARG A 33 12.20 -11.56 19.45
N SER A 34 12.47 -10.40 20.05
CA SER A 34 13.65 -9.58 19.77
C SER A 34 14.94 -10.30 20.13
N GLN A 35 15.01 -10.92 21.30
CA GLN A 35 16.21 -11.66 21.75
C GLN A 35 16.54 -12.87 20.85
N ARG A 36 15.52 -13.58 20.35
CA ARG A 36 15.76 -14.70 19.41
C ARG A 36 16.33 -14.25 18.07
N ARG A 37 16.05 -13.03 17.61
CA ARG A 37 16.63 -12.46 16.38
C ARG A 37 18.08 -12.03 16.56
N ILE A 38 18.46 -11.57 17.75
CA ILE A 38 19.85 -11.17 18.06
C ILE A 38 20.77 -12.39 18.15
N VAL A 39 20.32 -13.52 18.68
CA VAL A 39 21.13 -14.74 18.79
C VAL A 39 21.47 -15.35 17.43
N VAL A 40 20.59 -15.21 16.43
CA VAL A 40 20.88 -15.73 15.07
C VAL A 40 21.89 -14.85 14.31
N SER A 41 21.96 -13.55 14.61
CA SER A 41 22.88 -12.63 13.93
C SER A 41 24.34 -12.72 14.43
N THR A 42 24.58 -13.18 15.64
CA THR A 42 25.93 -13.27 16.24
C THR A 42 26.72 -14.50 15.81
N VAL A 43 26.08 -15.55 15.34
CA VAL A 43 26.76 -16.80 14.92
C VAL A 43 27.41 -16.66 13.54
N VAL A 44 26.93 -15.74 12.67
CA VAL A 44 27.47 -15.56 11.30
C VAL A 44 28.74 -14.71 11.27
N LEU A 45 29.00 -13.87 12.28
CA LEU A 45 30.15 -12.97 12.34
C LEU A 45 31.44 -13.61 12.91
N ALA A 46 31.37 -14.79 13.52
CA ALA A 46 32.51 -15.44 14.16
C ALA A 46 33.36 -16.30 13.21
N LEU A 47 32.97 -16.51 11.96
CA LEU A 47 33.69 -17.39 10.99
C LEU A 47 34.49 -16.67 9.91
N ALA A 48 34.55 -15.33 9.91
CA ALA A 48 35.27 -14.56 8.89
C ALA A 48 36.63 -13.95 9.33
N GLY A 49 37.19 -14.37 10.41
CA GLY A 49 38.35 -13.71 11.03
C GLY A 49 39.58 -14.56 11.20
N VAL A 50 40.15 -15.18 10.16
CA VAL A 50 41.57 -15.59 10.16
C VAL A 50 42.08 -15.66 8.73
N SER A 51 42.74 -14.63 8.23
CA SER A 51 43.86 -14.67 7.28
C SER A 51 44.40 -13.26 7.04
N ALA A 52 45.35 -12.81 7.84
CA ALA A 52 46.17 -11.64 7.51
C ALA A 52 47.63 -12.13 7.39
N VAL A 53 48.07 -12.30 6.17
CA VAL A 53 49.52 -12.47 5.83
C VAL A 53 50.06 -11.08 5.56
N ALA A 54 51.06 -10.68 6.34
CA ALA A 54 51.83 -9.46 6.17
C ALA A 54 52.79 -9.58 4.98
N VAL A 55 52.63 -8.71 3.98
CA VAL A 55 53.64 -8.45 2.96
C VAL A 55 54.05 -6.99 3.06
N ALA A 56 55.35 -6.78 3.33
CA ALA A 56 55.98 -5.46 3.35
C ALA A 56 56.06 -4.88 1.93
N ALA A 57 55.63 -3.63 1.75
CA ALA A 57 55.78 -2.90 0.50
C ALA A 57 56.08 -1.40 0.74
N PRO A 58 56.72 -0.72 -0.22
CA PRO A 58 57.45 0.50 0.01
C PRO A 58 56.59 1.77 0.07
N ARG A 59 57.18 2.82 0.64
CA ARG A 59 56.63 4.14 0.87
C ARG A 59 55.96 4.74 -0.38
N THR A 60 54.70 4.95 -0.34
CA THR A 60 53.95 5.85 -1.24
C THR A 60 53.29 6.97 -0.44
N SER A 61 53.27 8.14 -1.05
CA SER A 61 52.78 9.44 -0.56
C SER A 61 51.48 9.37 0.24
N PRO A 62 51.25 10.25 1.24
CA PRO A 62 50.01 10.25 2.01
C PRO A 62 48.80 10.47 1.08
N PRO A 63 47.77 9.63 1.16
CA PRO A 63 46.53 9.87 0.42
C PRO A 63 45.96 11.20 0.88
N LEU A 64 45.57 12.04 -0.09
CA LEU A 64 44.74 13.21 0.16
C LEU A 64 43.48 12.70 0.92
N VAL A 65 43.37 13.12 2.18
CA VAL A 65 42.17 12.85 3.00
C VAL A 65 41.01 13.56 2.29
N GLN A 66 40.30 12.83 1.46
CA GLN A 66 38.99 13.31 1.00
C GLN A 66 38.16 13.59 2.26
N PRO A 67 37.60 14.81 2.40
CA PRO A 67 36.66 15.08 3.50
C PRO A 67 35.57 14.02 3.40
N ALA A 68 35.38 13.26 4.49
CA ALA A 68 34.30 12.30 4.59
C ALA A 68 33.01 13.06 4.23
N ALA A 69 32.40 12.70 3.11
CA ALA A 69 31.09 13.24 2.76
C ALA A 69 30.21 13.01 4.00
N SER A 70 29.74 14.10 4.61
CA SER A 70 28.88 14.03 5.79
C SER A 70 27.68 13.16 5.41
N ALA A 71 27.64 11.93 5.93
CA ALA A 71 26.51 11.05 5.69
C ALA A 71 25.26 11.76 6.20
N SER A 72 24.35 12.07 5.31
CA SER A 72 23.05 12.64 5.71
C SER A 72 22.40 11.72 6.74
N PRO A 73 21.84 12.24 7.83
CA PRO A 73 21.22 11.41 8.85
C PRO A 73 20.11 10.56 8.21
N THR A 74 20.18 9.24 8.43
CA THR A 74 19.13 8.32 7.95
C THR A 74 17.81 8.63 8.65
N ARG A 75 16.78 8.92 7.90
CA ARG A 75 15.43 9.15 8.42
C ARG A 75 14.76 7.81 8.68
N HIS A 76 14.27 7.62 9.91
CA HIS A 76 13.65 6.36 10.32
C HIS A 76 12.12 6.41 10.28
N GLU A 77 11.51 7.60 10.25
CA GLU A 77 10.06 7.78 10.33
C GLU A 77 9.49 8.31 9.01
N ILE A 78 8.23 7.98 8.76
CA ILE A 78 7.41 8.63 7.75
C ILE A 78 6.56 9.65 8.49
N THR A 79 6.90 10.94 8.37
CA THR A 79 6.12 12.03 8.96
C THR A 79 4.87 12.34 8.14
N THR A 80 3.88 12.99 8.75
CA THR A 80 2.66 13.42 8.03
C THR A 80 2.96 14.39 6.89
N ASP A 81 4.04 15.16 6.99
CA ASP A 81 4.45 16.13 5.96
C ASP A 81 4.94 15.46 4.68
N ALA A 82 5.32 14.17 4.75
CA ALA A 82 5.67 13.37 3.59
C ALA A 82 4.46 12.90 2.76
N LEU A 83 3.26 13.08 3.28
CA LEU A 83 2.01 12.77 2.59
C LEU A 83 1.45 14.03 1.90
N LEU A 84 0.54 13.83 0.95
CA LEU A 84 -0.23 14.92 0.35
C LEU A 84 -0.91 15.74 1.44
N GLN A 85 -0.90 17.04 1.27
CA GLN A 85 -1.59 17.96 2.17
C GLN A 85 -2.88 18.47 1.52
N PRO A 86 -3.86 18.94 2.29
CA PRO A 86 -5.07 19.54 1.75
C PRO A 86 -4.81 20.61 0.68
N ALA A 87 -3.73 21.37 0.81
CA ALA A 87 -3.33 22.43 -0.13
C ALA A 87 -2.83 21.90 -1.49
N ASP A 88 -2.49 20.61 -1.60
CA ASP A 88 -2.04 20.00 -2.85
C ASP A 88 -3.23 19.59 -3.76
N LEU A 89 -4.46 19.61 -3.22
CA LEU A 89 -5.66 19.27 -3.96
C LEU A 89 -6.31 20.55 -4.52
N PRO A 90 -6.84 20.51 -5.74
CA PRO A 90 -7.56 21.65 -6.32
C PRO A 90 -8.90 21.90 -5.65
N GLU A 91 -9.46 20.90 -4.97
CA GLU A 91 -10.71 20.96 -4.26
C GLU A 91 -10.48 21.10 -2.74
N PRO A 92 -11.34 21.82 -2.00
CA PRO A 92 -11.19 21.97 -0.57
C PRO A 92 -11.36 20.63 0.15
N VAL A 93 -10.37 20.30 0.97
CA VAL A 93 -10.38 19.11 1.85
C VAL A 93 -10.76 19.56 3.26
N TYR A 94 -11.73 18.89 3.85
CA TYR A 94 -12.24 19.23 5.19
C TYR A 94 -11.86 18.19 6.24
N VAL A 95 -11.63 16.94 5.80
CA VAL A 95 -11.29 15.82 6.69
C VAL A 95 -10.08 15.11 6.14
N GLN A 96 -9.15 14.82 7.03
CA GLN A 96 -7.99 14.00 6.74
C GLN A 96 -7.96 12.85 7.75
N LEU A 97 -8.11 11.63 7.26
CA LEU A 97 -7.94 10.42 8.04
C LEU A 97 -6.52 9.90 7.80
N SER A 98 -5.74 9.69 8.86
CA SER A 98 -4.37 9.21 8.75
C SER A 98 -4.11 8.07 9.72
N GLN A 99 -3.42 7.05 9.24
CA GLN A 99 -3.02 5.89 10.01
C GLN A 99 -1.53 5.62 9.78
N ALA A 100 -0.80 5.28 10.84
CA ALA A 100 0.58 4.83 10.76
C ALA A 100 0.66 3.35 11.11
N GLY A 101 1.45 2.59 10.35
CA GLY A 101 1.66 1.17 10.52
C GLY A 101 3.14 0.80 10.60
N LEU A 102 3.40 -0.36 11.20
CA LEU A 102 4.68 -1.06 11.13
C LEU A 102 4.55 -2.10 10.01
N GLY A 103 5.67 -2.50 9.43
CA GLY A 103 5.83 -3.59 8.47
C GLY A 103 4.56 -4.22 7.89
N GLU A 104 4.01 -3.61 6.84
CA GLU A 104 2.85 -4.12 6.11
C GLU A 104 3.24 -4.57 4.71
N PRO A 105 2.57 -5.59 4.13
CA PRO A 105 2.81 -5.96 2.74
C PRO A 105 2.38 -4.81 1.82
N VAL A 106 3.22 -4.48 0.85
CA VAL A 106 2.86 -3.52 -0.21
C VAL A 106 1.84 -4.18 -1.14
N ARG A 107 0.59 -3.74 -1.08
CA ARG A 107 -0.49 -4.18 -1.97
C ARG A 107 -0.80 -3.06 -2.93
N LEU A 108 -0.60 -3.32 -4.22
CA LEU A 108 -0.85 -2.31 -5.25
C LEU A 108 -2.34 -1.97 -5.34
N ASP A 109 -3.18 -3.00 -5.39
CA ASP A 109 -4.63 -2.87 -5.46
C ASP A 109 -5.30 -4.17 -5.02
N ASP A 110 -6.47 -4.11 -4.38
CA ASP A 110 -7.17 -5.29 -3.86
C ASP A 110 -7.71 -6.18 -4.99
N THR A 111 -8.20 -5.59 -6.10
CA THR A 111 -8.70 -6.34 -7.26
C THR A 111 -7.55 -7.03 -7.99
N LEU A 112 -6.43 -6.33 -8.19
CA LEU A 112 -5.20 -6.92 -8.71
C LEU A 112 -4.69 -8.05 -7.79
N GLY A 113 -4.74 -7.85 -6.47
CA GLY A 113 -4.38 -8.87 -5.48
C GLY A 113 -5.24 -10.12 -5.58
N ARG A 114 -6.57 -9.96 -5.70
CA ARG A 114 -7.50 -11.10 -5.91
C ARG A 114 -7.20 -11.85 -7.21
N CYS A 115 -6.94 -11.12 -8.30
CA CYS A 115 -6.52 -11.74 -9.55
C CYS A 115 -5.25 -12.57 -9.35
N ARG A 116 -4.19 -11.99 -8.80
CA ARG A 116 -2.91 -12.68 -8.55
C ARG A 116 -3.09 -13.92 -7.69
N THR A 117 -3.87 -13.82 -6.62
CA THR A 117 -4.19 -14.97 -5.75
C THR A 117 -4.92 -16.08 -6.52
N SER A 118 -5.85 -15.73 -7.41
CA SER A 118 -6.54 -16.70 -8.27
C SER A 118 -5.60 -17.43 -9.24
N GLN A 119 -4.44 -16.82 -9.54
CA GLN A 119 -3.35 -17.39 -10.35
C GLN A 119 -2.28 -18.10 -9.50
N GLY A 120 -2.53 -18.32 -8.20
CA GLY A 120 -1.60 -18.97 -7.28
C GLY A 120 -0.40 -18.09 -6.86
N GLN A 121 -0.50 -16.77 -7.02
CA GLN A 121 0.53 -15.81 -6.64
C GLN A 121 0.15 -15.09 -5.34
N SER A 122 1.12 -14.43 -4.70
CA SER A 122 0.87 -13.58 -3.53
C SER A 122 0.05 -12.34 -3.91
N ASP A 123 -0.89 -11.94 -3.05
CA ASP A 123 -1.65 -10.69 -3.16
C ASP A 123 -0.77 -9.46 -2.86
N GLY A 124 0.20 -9.61 -1.95
CA GLY A 124 1.19 -8.60 -1.62
C GLY A 124 2.50 -8.81 -2.35
N TRP A 125 3.24 -7.70 -2.55
CA TRP A 125 4.54 -7.79 -3.22
C TRP A 125 5.68 -8.06 -2.22
N GLN A 126 5.98 -7.13 -1.32
CA GLN A 126 7.03 -7.25 -0.31
C GLN A 126 6.58 -6.57 0.99
N MET A 127 7.21 -6.96 2.10
CA MET A 127 6.96 -6.31 3.40
C MET A 127 7.68 -4.97 3.45
N SER A 128 6.95 -3.92 3.84
CA SER A 128 7.53 -2.63 4.16
C SER A 128 8.21 -2.63 5.53
N ILE A 129 9.12 -1.70 5.76
CA ILE A 129 9.72 -1.43 7.09
C ILE A 129 8.72 -0.61 7.92
N LEU A 130 8.12 0.39 7.29
CA LEU A 130 7.11 1.28 7.85
C LEU A 130 6.07 1.59 6.78
N SER A 131 4.85 1.86 7.21
CA SER A 131 3.78 2.37 6.37
C SER A 131 3.10 3.57 7.01
N ARG A 132 2.52 4.42 6.18
CA ARG A 132 1.59 5.46 6.60
C ARG A 132 0.56 5.68 5.51
N SER A 133 -0.71 5.54 5.87
CA SER A 133 -1.84 5.73 4.98
C SER A 133 -2.63 6.96 5.34
N GLN A 134 -3.25 7.59 4.34
CA GLN A 134 -4.23 8.66 4.57
C GLN A 134 -5.33 8.64 3.52
N THR A 135 -6.49 9.18 3.91
CA THR A 135 -7.60 9.50 3.02
C THR A 135 -7.95 10.97 3.17
N LEU A 136 -7.93 11.70 2.07
CA LEU A 136 -8.35 13.09 1.98
C LEU A 136 -9.79 13.13 1.51
N MET A 137 -10.65 13.76 2.29
CA MET A 137 -12.10 13.74 2.10
C MET A 137 -12.68 15.15 2.00
N ARG A 138 -13.74 15.32 1.23
CA ARG A 138 -14.54 16.53 1.27
C ARG A 138 -15.46 16.52 2.50
N LYS A 139 -15.96 17.68 2.88
CA LYS A 139 -16.92 17.80 3.98
C LYS A 139 -18.22 17.06 3.60
N ALA A 140 -18.65 16.17 4.49
CA ALA A 140 -19.92 15.48 4.33
C ALA A 140 -21.08 16.48 4.32
N THR A 141 -21.98 16.34 3.35
CA THR A 141 -23.13 17.25 3.18
C THR A 141 -24.12 17.16 4.35
N GLN A 142 -24.20 16.00 5.00
CA GLN A 142 -25.13 15.73 6.12
C GLN A 142 -24.40 15.35 7.42
N GLY A 143 -23.11 15.67 7.55
CA GLY A 143 -22.31 15.33 8.73
C GLY A 143 -21.87 13.86 8.82
N VAL A 144 -22.29 13.02 7.88
CA VAL A 144 -21.90 11.61 7.78
C VAL A 144 -20.98 11.44 6.57
N LEU A 145 -19.78 10.91 6.79
CA LEU A 145 -18.85 10.58 5.71
C LEU A 145 -19.30 9.31 5.01
N VAL A 146 -19.34 9.37 3.68
CA VAL A 146 -19.64 8.21 2.83
C VAL A 146 -18.47 7.93 1.89
N PRO A 147 -18.31 6.71 1.35
CA PRO A 147 -17.19 6.37 0.47
C PRO A 147 -16.99 7.35 -0.71
N GLY A 148 -18.05 7.91 -1.27
CA GLY A 148 -18.01 8.92 -2.34
C GLY A 148 -17.45 10.29 -1.94
N ASP A 149 -17.23 10.55 -0.64
CA ASP A 149 -16.60 11.77 -0.15
C ASP A 149 -15.06 11.72 -0.21
N ALA A 150 -14.47 10.56 -0.43
CA ALA A 150 -13.03 10.44 -0.61
C ALA A 150 -12.59 11.16 -1.90
N LEU A 151 -11.59 12.05 -1.80
CA LEU A 151 -11.01 12.75 -2.95
C LEU A 151 -9.72 12.08 -3.41
N ALA A 152 -8.89 11.65 -2.46
CA ALA A 152 -7.66 10.94 -2.71
C ALA A 152 -7.32 10.02 -1.54
N MET A 153 -6.74 8.87 -1.84
CA MET A 153 -6.17 7.93 -0.88
C MET A 153 -4.69 7.76 -1.21
N GLN A 154 -3.86 7.80 -0.18
CA GLN A 154 -2.42 7.65 -0.32
C GLN A 154 -1.89 6.68 0.72
N ASP A 155 -1.16 5.67 0.26
CA ASP A 155 -0.34 4.79 1.08
C ASP A 155 1.12 5.09 0.80
N LEU A 156 1.91 5.33 1.83
CA LEU A 156 3.34 5.59 1.73
C LEU A 156 4.10 4.53 2.53
N PHE A 157 4.99 3.81 1.85
CA PHE A 157 5.79 2.73 2.39
C PHE A 157 7.26 3.08 2.38
N ARG A 158 7.98 2.69 3.43
CA ARG A 158 9.43 2.65 3.45
C ARG A 158 9.88 1.21 3.19
N LEU A 159 10.76 1.04 2.24
CA LEU A 159 11.32 -0.24 1.83
C LEU A 159 12.86 -0.20 1.91
N GLU A 160 13.50 -1.37 1.88
CA GLU A 160 14.92 -1.41 1.57
C GLU A 160 15.16 -0.76 0.18
N PRO A 161 16.20 0.07 0.00
CA PRO A 161 16.40 0.83 -1.24
C PRO A 161 16.43 -0.02 -2.52
N GLN A 162 16.98 -1.23 -2.45
CA GLN A 162 17.01 -2.16 -3.57
C GLN A 162 15.60 -2.70 -3.86
N THR A 163 14.84 -3.04 -2.82
CA THR A 163 13.46 -3.52 -2.92
C THR A 163 12.57 -2.45 -3.53
N ALA A 164 12.71 -1.18 -3.12
CA ALA A 164 11.96 -0.07 -3.70
C ALA A 164 12.19 0.08 -5.22
N ARG A 165 13.45 -0.07 -5.69
CA ARG A 165 13.77 -0.07 -7.13
C ARG A 165 13.21 -1.28 -7.85
N GLN A 166 13.31 -2.47 -7.24
CA GLN A 166 12.85 -3.73 -7.82
C GLN A 166 11.35 -3.72 -8.12
N LEU A 167 10.53 -3.01 -7.34
CA LEU A 167 9.10 -2.87 -7.62
C LEU A 167 8.86 -2.37 -9.05
N PHE A 168 9.58 -1.32 -9.47
CA PHE A 168 9.38 -0.70 -10.78
C PHE A 168 9.91 -1.53 -11.94
N THR A 169 10.98 -2.30 -11.72
CA THR A 169 11.51 -3.24 -12.74
C THR A 169 10.64 -4.47 -12.90
N SER A 170 9.93 -4.89 -11.85
CA SER A 170 9.04 -6.07 -11.87
C SER A 170 7.56 -5.73 -12.11
N LEU A 171 7.21 -4.45 -12.32
CA LEU A 171 5.82 -4.01 -12.36
C LEU A 171 5.02 -4.64 -13.51
N ASP A 172 5.65 -4.82 -14.68
CA ASP A 172 4.99 -5.49 -15.81
C ASP A 172 4.74 -6.97 -15.49
N ASP A 173 5.68 -7.65 -14.85
CA ASP A 173 5.53 -9.06 -14.42
C ASP A 173 4.45 -9.21 -13.33
N LEU A 174 4.29 -8.19 -12.49
CA LEU A 174 3.23 -8.16 -11.47
C LEU A 174 1.84 -8.03 -12.08
N VAL A 175 1.71 -7.30 -13.18
CA VAL A 175 0.44 -7.00 -13.86
C VAL A 175 0.11 -8.03 -14.93
N ALA A 176 1.10 -8.62 -15.62
CA ALA A 176 0.92 -9.50 -16.76
C ALA A 176 -0.06 -10.68 -16.54
N PRO A 177 -0.06 -11.38 -15.39
CA PRO A 177 -1.02 -12.46 -15.13
C PRO A 177 -2.47 -11.98 -15.09
N CYS A 178 -2.68 -10.67 -14.85
CA CYS A 178 -3.98 -10.02 -14.73
C CYS A 178 -4.30 -9.10 -15.91
N ALA A 179 -3.53 -9.17 -17.01
CA ALA A 179 -3.77 -8.36 -18.21
C ALA A 179 -5.20 -8.51 -18.73
N GLU A 180 -5.77 -9.71 -18.59
CA GLU A 180 -7.20 -9.96 -18.70
C GLU A 180 -7.60 -11.02 -17.67
N TRP A 181 -8.49 -10.65 -16.75
CA TRP A 181 -8.94 -11.54 -15.68
C TRP A 181 -10.46 -11.44 -15.48
N ARG A 182 -11.09 -12.60 -15.30
CA ARG A 182 -12.52 -12.71 -14.99
C ARG A 182 -12.71 -12.87 -13.49
N SER A 183 -13.39 -11.91 -12.85
CA SER A 183 -13.94 -12.09 -11.51
C SER A 183 -15.37 -12.62 -11.57
N VAL A 184 -15.72 -13.47 -10.58
CA VAL A 184 -17.09 -13.97 -10.39
C VAL A 184 -17.47 -13.66 -8.96
N GLU A 185 -18.57 -12.92 -8.78
CA GLU A 185 -19.02 -12.44 -7.48
C GLU A 185 -20.51 -12.71 -7.29
N GLN A 186 -20.94 -12.80 -6.02
CA GLN A 186 -22.36 -12.88 -5.66
C GLN A 186 -22.88 -11.47 -5.38
N TRP A 187 -23.88 -11.03 -6.14
CA TRP A 187 -24.54 -9.75 -5.93
C TRP A 187 -25.94 -9.93 -5.36
N GLY A 188 -26.23 -9.32 -4.24
CA GLY A 188 -27.58 -9.13 -3.74
C GLY A 188 -28.15 -7.81 -4.27
N LEU A 189 -29.34 -7.81 -4.86
CA LEU A 189 -30.02 -6.57 -5.22
C LEU A 189 -30.51 -5.89 -3.93
N ALA A 190 -29.84 -4.82 -3.51
CA ALA A 190 -30.30 -3.98 -2.42
C ALA A 190 -31.58 -3.25 -2.85
N GLY A 191 -32.71 -3.47 -2.15
CA GLY A 191 -33.95 -2.69 -2.34
C GLY A 191 -35.21 -3.47 -2.65
N THR A 192 -35.16 -4.79 -2.78
CA THR A 192 -36.38 -5.62 -2.82
C THR A 192 -36.53 -6.35 -1.49
N GLU A 193 -37.67 -6.19 -0.82
CA GLU A 193 -37.97 -6.88 0.46
C GLU A 193 -38.05 -8.41 0.37
N THR A 194 -37.77 -8.99 -0.79
CA THR A 194 -37.64 -10.42 -1.03
C THR A 194 -36.16 -10.80 -1.21
N VAL A 195 -35.60 -11.33 -0.15
CA VAL A 195 -34.15 -11.65 0.05
C VAL A 195 -33.63 -12.78 -0.85
N ASP A 196 -34.30 -13.21 -1.91
CA ASP A 196 -34.01 -14.46 -2.61
C ASP A 196 -33.40 -14.35 -4.02
N SER A 197 -32.99 -13.18 -4.48
CA SER A 197 -32.29 -13.08 -5.78
C SER A 197 -30.83 -12.69 -5.62
N THR A 198 -29.99 -13.64 -5.23
CA THR A 198 -28.55 -13.51 -5.39
C THR A 198 -28.19 -13.84 -6.84
N HIS A 199 -27.64 -12.87 -7.55
CA HIS A 199 -27.11 -13.07 -8.90
C HIS A 199 -25.62 -13.42 -8.82
N THR A 200 -25.22 -14.46 -9.54
CA THR A 200 -23.80 -14.71 -9.79
C THR A 200 -23.40 -13.90 -11.00
N VAL A 201 -22.56 -12.88 -10.80
CA VAL A 201 -22.13 -11.99 -11.88
C VAL A 201 -20.68 -12.16 -12.21
N GLU A 202 -20.35 -11.98 -13.49
CA GLU A 202 -18.99 -11.94 -13.99
C GLU A 202 -18.62 -10.51 -14.41
N VAL A 203 -17.35 -10.13 -14.15
CA VAL A 203 -16.75 -8.88 -14.63
C VAL A 203 -15.39 -9.23 -15.23
N ILE A 204 -15.08 -8.71 -16.40
CA ILE A 204 -13.75 -8.88 -17.02
C ILE A 204 -12.95 -7.64 -16.74
N HIS A 205 -11.86 -7.78 -16.01
CA HIS A 205 -10.88 -6.74 -15.70
C HIS A 205 -9.73 -6.78 -16.70
N ARG A 206 -9.19 -5.62 -17.05
CA ARG A 206 -8.01 -5.48 -17.91
C ARG A 206 -7.03 -4.51 -17.26
N TRP A 207 -5.96 -5.08 -16.71
CA TRP A 207 -4.90 -4.32 -16.07
C TRP A 207 -3.78 -4.00 -17.07
N ALA A 208 -3.31 -2.75 -17.06
CA ALA A 208 -2.17 -2.31 -17.86
C ALA A 208 -1.37 -1.22 -17.16
N VAL A 209 -0.05 -1.20 -17.39
CA VAL A 209 0.82 -0.04 -17.09
C VAL A 209 0.70 0.93 -18.27
N VAL A 210 0.09 2.10 -18.05
CA VAL A 210 -0.23 3.03 -19.13
C VAL A 210 0.73 4.22 -19.25
N GLN A 211 1.47 4.54 -18.18
CA GLN A 211 2.44 5.63 -18.18
C GLN A 211 3.59 5.33 -17.23
N ARG A 212 4.79 5.86 -17.51
CA ARG A 212 5.98 5.77 -16.66
C ARG A 212 6.76 7.08 -16.65
N GLY A 213 7.63 7.26 -15.62
CA GLY A 213 8.68 8.28 -15.57
C GLY A 213 8.20 9.73 -15.51
N PHE A 214 7.09 10.02 -14.81
CA PHE A 214 6.51 11.37 -14.75
C PHE A 214 6.70 12.07 -13.40
N ALA A 215 7.21 11.40 -12.37
CA ALA A 215 7.42 11.94 -11.02
C ALA A 215 8.50 11.15 -10.26
N GLY A 216 9.15 11.80 -9.28
CA GLY A 216 10.15 11.18 -8.42
C GLY A 216 11.32 10.56 -9.17
N ASP A 217 11.93 9.55 -8.57
CA ASP A 217 12.99 8.74 -9.21
C ASP A 217 12.41 7.73 -10.19
N ASP A 218 11.24 7.15 -9.86
CA ASP A 218 10.45 6.28 -10.71
C ASP A 218 8.95 6.55 -10.46
N ALA A 219 8.16 6.48 -11.52
CA ALA A 219 6.72 6.58 -11.44
C ALA A 219 6.04 5.71 -12.50
N ALA A 220 4.86 5.19 -12.17
CA ALA A 220 4.00 4.48 -13.11
C ALA A 220 2.52 4.75 -12.82
N ILE A 221 1.68 4.72 -13.85
CA ILE A 221 0.23 4.66 -13.71
C ILE A 221 -0.24 3.29 -14.18
N LEU A 222 -0.97 2.60 -13.31
CA LEU A 222 -1.73 1.40 -13.62
C LEU A 222 -3.17 1.80 -13.87
N ARG A 223 -3.78 1.13 -14.87
CA ARG A 223 -5.18 1.30 -15.20
C ARG A 223 -5.87 -0.06 -15.18
N ASP A 224 -6.99 -0.16 -14.46
CA ASP A 224 -7.95 -1.24 -14.60
C ASP A 224 -9.16 -0.74 -15.39
N THR A 225 -9.42 -1.36 -16.53
CA THR A 225 -10.67 -1.20 -17.26
C THR A 225 -11.49 -2.46 -17.09
N PHE A 226 -12.78 -2.30 -16.83
CA PHE A 226 -13.64 -3.45 -16.60
C PHE A 226 -14.98 -3.34 -17.30
N THR A 227 -15.54 -4.52 -17.66
CA THR A 227 -16.84 -4.59 -18.33
C THR A 227 -17.95 -4.29 -17.34
N ALA A 228 -19.15 -3.96 -17.86
CA ALA A 228 -20.35 -4.03 -17.06
C ALA A 228 -20.53 -5.47 -16.51
N ALA A 229 -21.08 -5.56 -15.30
CA ALA A 229 -21.38 -6.85 -14.68
C ALA A 229 -22.41 -7.63 -15.50
N ARG A 230 -22.18 -8.92 -15.72
CA ARG A 230 -23.05 -9.79 -16.47
C ARG A 230 -23.46 -10.99 -15.61
N ASP A 231 -24.76 -11.24 -15.53
CA ASP A 231 -25.28 -12.44 -14.87
C ASP A 231 -24.82 -13.70 -15.61
N VAL A 232 -24.19 -14.62 -14.90
CA VAL A 232 -23.63 -15.86 -15.49
C VAL A 232 -24.72 -16.80 -15.97
N GLN A 233 -25.91 -16.82 -15.33
CA GLN A 233 -26.98 -17.74 -15.66
C GLN A 233 -27.86 -17.23 -16.80
N THR A 234 -28.25 -15.95 -16.72
CA THR A 234 -29.18 -15.35 -17.68
C THR A 234 -28.49 -14.64 -18.83
N GLY A 235 -27.21 -14.28 -18.66
CA GLY A 235 -26.46 -13.47 -19.61
C GLY A 235 -26.86 -11.99 -19.60
N GLN A 236 -27.76 -11.57 -18.69
CA GLN A 236 -28.19 -10.19 -18.56
C GLN A 236 -27.03 -9.31 -18.06
N THR A 237 -26.86 -8.14 -18.68
CA THR A 237 -25.88 -7.14 -18.26
C THR A 237 -26.53 -6.12 -17.32
N PHE A 238 -25.87 -5.78 -16.21
CA PHE A 238 -26.33 -4.82 -15.23
C PHE A 238 -25.61 -3.48 -15.42
N GLY A 239 -26.34 -2.46 -15.80
CA GLY A 239 -25.82 -1.10 -15.98
C GLY A 239 -24.80 -0.96 -17.13
N ASN A 240 -24.02 0.09 -17.07
CA ASN A 240 -22.92 0.38 -17.99
C ASN A 240 -21.57 -0.02 -17.38
N ALA A 241 -20.56 -0.18 -18.23
CA ALA A 241 -19.19 -0.33 -17.74
C ALA A 241 -18.79 0.90 -16.91
N PRO A 242 -18.33 0.72 -15.68
CA PRO A 242 -17.87 1.84 -14.85
C PRO A 242 -16.63 2.52 -15.47
N PRO A 243 -16.30 3.75 -15.04
CA PRO A 243 -15.06 4.41 -15.45
C PRO A 243 -13.83 3.59 -14.97
N PRO A 244 -12.69 3.66 -15.69
CA PRO A 244 -11.47 2.98 -15.30
C PRO A 244 -10.99 3.39 -13.90
N THR A 245 -10.49 2.44 -13.13
CA THR A 245 -9.74 2.73 -11.90
C THR A 245 -8.28 3.02 -12.25
N LEU A 246 -7.73 4.06 -11.63
CA LEU A 246 -6.36 4.51 -11.83
C LEU A 246 -5.58 4.47 -10.53
N LEU A 247 -4.37 3.93 -10.57
CA LEU A 247 -3.41 3.91 -9.48
C LEU A 247 -2.09 4.50 -9.95
N ALA A 248 -1.60 5.55 -9.28
CA ALA A 248 -0.22 6.00 -9.46
C ALA A 248 0.69 5.37 -8.41
N ILE A 249 1.85 4.92 -8.85
CA ILE A 249 2.93 4.42 -8.01
C ILE A 249 4.11 5.36 -8.22
N VAL A 250 4.69 5.88 -7.13
CA VAL A 250 5.82 6.83 -7.18
C VAL A 250 6.89 6.39 -6.20
N ARG A 251 8.15 6.41 -6.63
CA ARG A 251 9.32 6.17 -5.78
C ARG A 251 10.15 7.45 -5.62
N VAL A 252 10.59 7.69 -4.39
CA VAL A 252 11.62 8.67 -4.04
C VAL A 252 12.55 8.04 -3.02
N GLY A 253 13.80 7.80 -3.38
CA GLY A 253 14.77 7.11 -2.53
C GLY A 253 14.30 5.71 -2.15
N ASP A 254 14.17 5.49 -0.82
CA ASP A 254 13.69 4.25 -0.19
C ASP A 254 12.17 4.24 0.07
N THR A 255 11.45 5.29 -0.34
CA THR A 255 10.01 5.41 -0.14
C THR A 255 9.23 5.15 -1.42
N VAL A 256 8.07 4.50 -1.30
CA VAL A 256 7.13 4.22 -2.39
C VAL A 256 5.74 4.65 -1.97
N SER A 257 5.09 5.47 -2.79
CA SER A 257 3.70 5.90 -2.60
C SER A 257 2.78 5.23 -3.61
N LEU A 258 1.65 4.73 -3.12
CA LEU A 258 0.49 4.34 -3.90
C LEU A 258 -0.56 5.44 -3.76
N LEU A 259 -1.05 5.95 -4.86
CA LEU A 259 -2.00 7.06 -4.87
C LEU A 259 -3.20 6.73 -5.77
N ARG A 260 -4.39 6.84 -5.19
CA ARG A 260 -5.67 6.71 -5.87
C ARG A 260 -6.46 8.00 -5.74
N ILE A 261 -7.26 8.30 -6.75
CA ILE A 261 -8.25 9.37 -6.72
C ILE A 261 -9.64 8.77 -6.80
N ALA A 262 -10.62 9.47 -6.25
CA ALA A 262 -12.02 9.04 -6.26
C ALA A 262 -12.55 8.85 -7.68
N ASP A 263 -13.69 8.18 -7.77
CA ASP A 263 -14.40 7.91 -9.02
C ASP A 263 -14.59 9.17 -9.88
N GLY A 264 -14.33 9.03 -11.18
CA GLY A 264 -14.36 10.14 -12.14
C GLY A 264 -13.09 10.98 -12.16
N GLY A 265 -12.07 10.63 -11.38
CA GLY A 265 -10.75 11.25 -11.47
C GLY A 265 -10.06 10.94 -12.80
N THR A 266 -9.39 11.96 -13.38
CA THR A 266 -8.67 11.81 -14.65
C THR A 266 -7.21 11.41 -14.43
N GLU A 267 -6.61 10.76 -15.44
CA GLU A 267 -5.18 10.45 -15.43
C GLU A 267 -4.31 11.71 -15.25
N ALA A 268 -4.71 12.83 -15.86
CA ALA A 268 -4.02 14.12 -15.72
C ALA A 268 -4.04 14.62 -14.26
N LYS A 269 -5.18 14.53 -13.58
CA LYS A 269 -5.33 14.88 -12.15
C LYS A 269 -4.50 13.95 -11.26
N LEU A 270 -4.55 12.64 -11.50
CA LEU A 270 -3.75 11.66 -10.76
C LEU A 270 -2.25 11.94 -10.92
N ARG A 271 -1.79 12.20 -12.15
CA ARG A 271 -0.40 12.56 -12.43
C ARG A 271 0.02 13.85 -11.70
N GLN A 272 -0.82 14.88 -11.70
CA GLN A 272 -0.54 16.12 -10.98
C GLN A 272 -0.35 15.87 -9.48
N LEU A 273 -1.25 15.09 -8.85
CA LEU A 273 -1.15 14.73 -7.44
C LEU A 273 0.07 13.84 -7.15
N ALA A 274 0.41 12.95 -8.07
CA ALA A 274 1.60 12.10 -7.93
C ALA A 274 2.90 12.92 -7.97
N VAL A 275 2.98 13.98 -8.79
CA VAL A 275 4.11 14.94 -8.78
C VAL A 275 4.18 15.66 -7.44
N ALA A 276 3.05 16.13 -6.90
CA ALA A 276 2.99 16.76 -5.59
C ALA A 276 3.41 15.78 -4.48
N ALA A 277 2.93 14.53 -4.53
CA ALA A 277 3.31 13.48 -3.60
C ALA A 277 4.81 13.20 -3.63
N ALA A 278 5.43 13.11 -4.82
CA ALA A 278 6.88 12.95 -4.97
C ALA A 278 7.66 14.07 -4.26
N ALA A 279 7.25 15.33 -4.46
CA ALA A 279 7.88 16.47 -3.81
C ALA A 279 7.77 16.38 -2.26
N ARG A 280 6.64 15.94 -1.74
CA ARG A 280 6.45 15.73 -0.29
C ARG A 280 7.29 14.58 0.25
N MET A 281 7.39 13.48 -0.49
CA MET A 281 8.17 12.30 -0.10
C MET A 281 9.65 12.62 0.15
N CYS A 282 10.20 13.65 -0.48
CA CYS A 282 11.56 14.14 -0.24
C CYS A 282 11.83 14.43 1.24
N ALA A 283 10.81 14.82 2.00
CA ALA A 283 10.95 15.05 3.44
C ALA A 283 11.28 13.78 4.24
N ALA A 284 10.87 12.60 3.76
CA ALA A 284 11.05 11.32 4.43
C ALA A 284 12.06 10.40 3.74
N ALA A 285 12.36 10.59 2.47
CA ALA A 285 13.22 9.70 1.67
C ALA A 285 14.67 9.62 2.14
N ASN A 286 15.32 8.49 1.89
CA ASN A 286 16.76 8.27 2.03
C ASN A 286 17.33 7.77 0.69
N PRO A 287 18.33 8.45 0.10
CA PRO A 287 18.80 9.79 0.54
C PRO A 287 17.70 10.86 0.40
N ALA A 288 17.89 11.97 1.10
CA ALA A 288 17.05 13.16 0.88
C ALA A 288 17.23 13.68 -0.56
N CYS A 289 16.18 14.26 -1.13
CA CYS A 289 16.27 14.89 -2.46
C CYS A 289 17.26 16.05 -2.51
#